data_4ef61062dee6b9e38817f87f1c37321c
#
_entry.id   4ef61062dee6b9e38817f87f1c37321c
#
_cell.length_a   1.000
_cell.length_b   1.000
_cell.length_c   1.000
_cell.angle_alpha   90.00
_cell.angle_beta   90.00
_cell.angle_gamma   90.00
#
_symmetry.space_group_name_H-M   'P 1'
#
loop_
_entity.id
_entity.type
_entity.pdbx_description
1 polymer ?
#
loop_
_entity_poly.entity_id
_entity_poly.type
_entity_poly.pdbx_seq_one_letter_code
_entity_poly.pdbx_strand_id
1 'polypeptide(L)'
;MENRANYFFVGLFVFGVFFASLGFILWLGGYSKEESFKYYEIHTQESVAGLGIKAPVRLLGVEVGSVEEISIYNQDELGVNIRIKVKNNTPIKEDTFATLQLQGITGLKFVQLQGGSKNSKDLVSMQGKLPVIPFKESFLA
;
A
#
# COMPACT_ATOMS: atom_id res chain seq x y z
N MET A 1 -21.00 54.01 -21.14
CA MET A 1 -20.41 54.00 -19.80
C MET A 1 -20.93 52.90 -18.89
N GLU A 2 -21.83 52.15 -19.36
CA GLU A 2 -22.40 51.02 -18.68
C GLU A 2 -21.42 49.82 -18.61
N ASN A 3 -20.38 49.85 -19.42
CA ASN A 3 -19.48 48.70 -19.61
C ASN A 3 -18.49 48.48 -18.44
N ARG A 4 -18.17 49.51 -17.65
CA ARG A 4 -17.19 49.37 -16.56
C ARG A 4 -17.75 48.61 -15.37
N ALA A 5 -19.01 48.73 -15.02
CA ALA A 5 -19.65 47.97 -13.96
C ALA A 5 -19.76 46.50 -14.33
N ASN A 6 -20.05 46.20 -15.59
CA ASN A 6 -20.17 44.83 -16.07
C ASN A 6 -18.83 44.10 -16.04
N TYR A 7 -17.72 44.74 -16.34
CA TYR A 7 -16.39 44.14 -16.28
C TYR A 7 -16.00 43.82 -14.85
N PHE A 8 -16.35 44.67 -13.90
CA PHE A 8 -16.10 44.39 -12.49
C PHE A 8 -16.83 43.14 -12.00
N PHE A 9 -18.10 43.02 -12.34
CA PHE A 9 -18.89 41.84 -11.97
C PHE A 9 -18.41 40.58 -12.68
N VAL A 10 -17.98 40.66 -13.91
CA VAL A 10 -17.39 39.54 -14.65
C VAL A 10 -16.09 39.11 -13.99
N GLY A 11 -15.21 40.04 -13.64
CA GLY A 11 -13.96 39.74 -12.93
C GLY A 11 -14.22 39.09 -11.59
N LEU A 12 -15.18 39.62 -10.83
CA LEU A 12 -15.54 39.03 -9.53
C LEU A 12 -16.08 37.62 -9.68
N PHE A 13 -16.91 37.39 -10.71
CA PHE A 13 -17.45 36.08 -11.03
C PHE A 13 -16.34 35.08 -11.39
N VAL A 14 -15.37 35.48 -12.22
CA VAL A 14 -14.25 34.65 -12.64
C VAL A 14 -13.39 34.28 -11.44
N PHE A 15 -13.06 35.24 -10.58
CA PHE A 15 -12.31 34.95 -9.34
C PHE A 15 -13.09 34.04 -8.42
N GLY A 16 -14.40 34.25 -8.29
CA GLY A 16 -15.25 33.38 -7.47
C GLY A 16 -15.25 31.95 -7.95
N VAL A 17 -15.37 31.72 -9.25
CA VAL A 17 -15.36 30.40 -9.86
C VAL A 17 -13.98 29.76 -9.71
N PHE A 18 -12.92 30.54 -9.88
CA PHE A 18 -11.55 30.05 -9.71
C PHE A 18 -11.30 29.55 -8.29
N PHE A 19 -11.63 30.37 -7.29
CA PHE A 19 -11.46 29.97 -5.88
C PHE A 19 -12.38 28.83 -5.48
N ALA A 20 -13.60 28.81 -6.00
CA ALA A 20 -14.54 27.71 -5.76
C ALA A 20 -14.01 26.39 -6.34
N SER A 21 -13.44 26.44 -7.56
CA SER A 21 -12.82 25.28 -8.19
C SER A 21 -11.61 24.77 -7.39
N LEU A 22 -10.77 25.69 -6.94
CA LEU A 22 -9.61 25.36 -6.13
C LEU A 22 -10.01 24.71 -4.80
N GLY A 23 -11.00 25.29 -4.13
CA GLY A 23 -11.55 24.71 -2.90
C GLY A 23 -12.17 23.34 -3.12
N PHE A 24 -12.85 23.15 -4.25
CA PHE A 24 -13.44 21.86 -4.61
C PHE A 24 -12.38 20.80 -4.84
N ILE A 25 -11.29 21.16 -5.52
CA ILE A 25 -10.15 20.23 -5.74
C ILE A 25 -9.50 19.85 -4.41
N LEU A 26 -9.28 20.82 -3.53
CA LEU A 26 -8.72 20.57 -2.21
C LEU A 26 -9.66 19.71 -1.36
N TRP A 27 -10.95 19.95 -1.46
CA TRP A 27 -11.95 19.16 -0.75
C TRP A 27 -11.97 17.70 -1.23
N LEU A 28 -11.88 17.48 -2.55
CA LEU A 28 -11.79 16.15 -3.12
C LEU A 28 -10.49 15.43 -2.70
N GLY A 29 -9.36 16.15 -2.71
CA GLY A 29 -8.08 15.61 -2.31
C GLY A 29 -7.98 15.34 -0.81
N GLY A 30 -8.71 16.07 0.01
CA GLY A 30 -8.72 15.88 1.46
C GLY A 30 -9.62 14.76 1.94
N TYR A 31 -10.38 14.14 1.06
CA TYR A 31 -11.32 13.08 1.40
C TYR A 31 -10.70 11.69 1.41
N SER A 32 -9.39 11.59 1.22
CA SER A 32 -8.72 10.34 1.54
C SER A 32 -8.80 10.18 3.06
N LYS A 33 -9.69 9.32 3.50
CA LYS A 33 -9.68 8.87 4.89
C LYS A 33 -8.26 8.43 5.20
N GLU A 34 -7.64 9.02 6.19
CA GLU A 34 -6.38 8.53 6.70
C GLU A 34 -6.66 7.15 7.30
N GLU A 35 -6.75 6.14 6.44
CA GLU A 35 -6.72 4.78 6.92
C GLU A 35 -5.35 4.60 7.53
N SER A 36 -5.30 4.32 8.83
CA SER A 36 -4.03 3.99 9.46
C SER A 36 -3.58 2.63 8.94
N PHE A 37 -2.31 2.58 8.55
CA PHE A 37 -1.69 1.37 8.02
C PHE A 37 -0.65 0.88 9.01
N LYS A 38 -0.47 -0.43 9.06
CA LYS A 38 0.65 -1.07 9.73
C LYS A 38 1.65 -1.51 8.67
N TYR A 39 2.92 -1.43 9.01
CA TYR A 39 4.01 -1.81 8.13
C TYR A 39 4.60 -3.12 8.59
N TYR A 40 4.93 -3.97 7.62
CA TYR A 40 5.57 -5.26 7.85
C TYR A 40 6.70 -5.42 6.85
N GLU A 41 7.68 -6.25 7.19
CA GLU A 41 8.78 -6.59 6.30
C GLU A 41 8.71 -8.07 5.95
N ILE A 42 9.06 -8.38 4.73
CA ILE A 42 9.18 -9.76 4.25
C ILE A 42 10.60 -9.92 3.72
N HIS A 43 11.32 -10.88 4.25
CA HIS A 43 12.68 -11.19 3.82
C HIS A 43 12.65 -12.47 3.00
N THR A 44 13.22 -12.44 1.80
CA THR A 44 13.29 -13.60 0.92
C THR A 44 14.62 -13.61 0.19
N GLN A 45 15.08 -14.79 -0.15
CA GLN A 45 16.25 -14.99 -1.00
C GLN A 45 15.86 -15.34 -2.43
N GLU A 46 14.58 -15.48 -2.70
CA GLU A 46 14.08 -15.75 -4.04
C GLU A 46 14.02 -14.49 -4.90
N SER A 47 14.02 -14.70 -6.19
CA SER A 47 13.82 -13.60 -7.14
C SER A 47 12.41 -13.04 -7.00
N VAL A 48 12.33 -11.73 -6.87
CA VAL A 48 11.05 -11.00 -6.83
C VAL A 48 10.74 -10.36 -8.20
N ALA A 49 11.29 -10.90 -9.26
CA ALA A 49 11.01 -10.41 -10.61
C ALA A 49 9.50 -10.47 -10.89
N GLY A 50 8.95 -9.37 -11.40
CA GLY A 50 7.51 -9.21 -11.61
C GLY A 50 6.77 -8.56 -10.46
N LEU A 51 7.40 -8.43 -9.28
CA LEU A 51 6.83 -7.70 -8.16
C LEU A 51 7.25 -6.23 -8.24
N GLY A 52 6.29 -5.33 -8.31
CA GLY A 52 6.56 -3.90 -8.39
C GLY A 52 6.19 -3.17 -7.11
N ILE A 53 6.63 -1.92 -7.03
CA ILE A 53 6.14 -0.97 -6.02
C ILE A 53 4.63 -0.78 -6.25
N LYS A 54 3.87 -0.71 -5.19
CA LYS A 54 2.39 -0.63 -5.18
C LYS A 54 1.70 -1.92 -5.64
N ALA A 55 2.42 -3.02 -5.80
CA ALA A 55 1.80 -4.31 -6.05
C ALA A 55 0.82 -4.64 -4.91
N PRO A 56 -0.33 -5.26 -5.21
CA PRO A 56 -1.30 -5.55 -4.16
C PRO A 56 -0.80 -6.61 -3.18
N VAL A 57 -1.16 -6.43 -1.92
CA VAL A 57 -1.00 -7.45 -0.86
C VAL A 57 -2.38 -7.98 -0.54
N ARG A 58 -2.54 -9.29 -0.66
CA ARG A 58 -3.83 -9.95 -0.42
C ARG A 58 -3.71 -10.95 0.73
N LEU A 59 -4.72 -10.97 1.57
CA LEU A 59 -4.87 -11.98 2.63
C LEU A 59 -6.02 -12.89 2.23
N LEU A 60 -5.69 -14.16 1.98
CA LEU A 60 -6.68 -15.16 1.53
C LEU A 60 -7.50 -14.66 0.31
N GLY A 61 -6.84 -13.96 -0.62
CA GLY A 61 -7.48 -13.44 -1.82
C GLY A 61 -8.10 -12.06 -1.70
N VAL A 62 -8.19 -11.50 -0.50
CA VAL A 62 -8.75 -10.16 -0.28
C VAL A 62 -7.63 -9.13 -0.22
N GLU A 63 -7.74 -8.06 -0.99
CA GLU A 63 -6.74 -7.00 -0.99
C GLU A 63 -6.76 -6.24 0.33
N VAL A 64 -5.63 -6.23 1.02
CA VAL A 64 -5.52 -5.62 2.35
C VAL A 64 -4.43 -4.55 2.41
N GLY A 65 -3.62 -4.41 1.38
CA GLY A 65 -2.57 -3.42 1.36
C GLY A 65 -1.78 -3.43 0.06
N SER A 66 -0.58 -2.90 0.12
CA SER A 66 0.29 -2.79 -1.06
C SER A 66 1.76 -2.81 -0.65
N VAL A 67 2.62 -3.06 -1.64
CA VAL A 67 4.07 -3.02 -1.48
C VAL A 67 4.52 -1.57 -1.47
N GLU A 68 5.27 -1.18 -0.42
CA GLU A 68 5.80 0.18 -0.27
C GLU A 68 7.20 0.31 -0.84
N GLU A 69 8.07 -0.66 -0.54
CA GLU A 69 9.47 -0.59 -0.90
C GLU A 69 10.03 -1.98 -1.11
N ILE A 70 10.91 -2.11 -2.08
CA ILE A 70 11.67 -3.33 -2.34
C ILE A 70 13.14 -2.94 -2.33
N SER A 71 13.93 -3.59 -1.47
CA SER A 71 15.35 -3.31 -1.34
C SER A 71 16.13 -4.61 -1.17
N ILE A 72 17.42 -4.53 -1.45
CA ILE A 72 18.32 -5.65 -1.23
C ILE A 72 19.01 -5.45 0.11
N TYR A 73 18.97 -6.45 0.97
CA TYR A 73 19.73 -6.42 2.20
C TYR A 73 20.93 -7.38 2.11
N ASN A 74 21.99 -7.01 2.78
CA ASN A 74 23.23 -7.77 2.81
C ASN A 74 23.72 -7.80 4.25
N GLN A 75 23.21 -8.74 5.03
CA GLN A 75 23.73 -8.97 6.37
C GLN A 75 24.60 -10.23 6.34
N ASP A 76 24.04 -11.37 6.67
CA ASP A 76 24.76 -12.64 6.61
C ASP A 76 24.69 -13.25 5.22
N GLU A 77 23.56 -13.09 4.55
CA GLU A 77 23.31 -13.59 3.21
C GLU A 77 22.61 -12.51 2.40
N LEU A 78 22.84 -12.54 1.09
CA LEU A 78 22.19 -11.62 0.17
C LEU A 78 20.71 -11.99 0.04
N GLY A 79 19.83 -11.02 0.24
CA GLY A 79 18.40 -11.24 0.14
C GLY A 79 17.64 -9.98 -0.22
N VAL A 80 16.35 -10.12 -0.40
CA VAL A 80 15.45 -9.03 -0.74
C VAL A 80 14.55 -8.74 0.46
N ASN A 81 14.45 -7.47 0.81
CA ASN A 81 13.55 -6.97 1.83
C ASN A 81 12.38 -6.28 1.14
N ILE A 82 11.18 -6.75 1.41
CA ILE A 82 9.95 -6.18 0.88
C ILE A 82 9.20 -5.55 2.05
N ARG A 83 9.03 -4.24 2.00
CA ARG A 83 8.22 -3.52 2.99
C ARG A 83 6.82 -3.38 2.44
N ILE A 84 5.84 -3.83 3.20
CA ILE A 84 4.44 -3.74 2.84
C ILE A 84 3.69 -2.88 3.84
N LYS A 85 2.66 -2.21 3.38
CA LYS A 85 1.69 -1.56 4.24
C LYS A 85 0.37 -2.31 4.16
N VAL A 86 -0.24 -2.51 5.30
CA VAL A 86 -1.47 -3.28 5.44
C VAL A 86 -2.45 -2.47 6.27
N LYS A 87 -3.72 -2.51 5.92
CA LYS A 87 -4.77 -1.81 6.67
C LYS A 87 -4.74 -2.23 8.14
N ASN A 88 -4.92 -1.25 9.02
CA ASN A 88 -4.77 -1.45 10.47
C ASN A 88 -5.73 -2.50 11.04
N ASN A 89 -6.87 -2.70 10.41
CA ASN A 89 -7.88 -3.68 10.84
C ASN A 89 -7.64 -5.09 10.30
N THR A 90 -6.55 -5.31 9.56
CA THR A 90 -6.23 -6.62 9.00
C THR A 90 -5.58 -7.50 10.07
N PRO A 91 -6.11 -8.70 10.33
CA PRO A 91 -5.52 -9.60 11.31
C PRO A 91 -4.29 -10.31 10.71
N ILE A 92 -3.11 -9.93 11.17
CA ILE A 92 -1.85 -10.59 10.83
C ILE A 92 -1.39 -11.35 12.07
N LYS A 93 -1.30 -12.66 11.95
CA LYS A 93 -0.94 -13.55 13.06
C LYS A 93 0.53 -13.97 12.96
N GLU A 94 1.06 -14.56 14.03
CA GLU A 94 2.44 -15.05 14.04
C GLU A 94 2.66 -16.21 13.06
N ASP A 95 1.62 -16.96 12.76
CA ASP A 95 1.68 -18.06 11.79
C ASP A 95 1.29 -17.63 10.36
N THR A 96 1.04 -16.34 10.13
CA THR A 96 0.84 -15.81 8.79
C THR A 96 2.16 -15.85 8.02
N PHE A 97 2.11 -16.31 6.79
CA PHE A 97 3.28 -16.34 5.92
C PHE A 97 2.94 -15.69 4.57
N ALA A 98 3.98 -15.22 3.89
CA ALA A 98 3.86 -14.55 2.60
C ALA A 98 4.36 -15.45 1.48
N THR A 99 3.69 -15.39 0.35
CA THR A 99 4.14 -16.01 -0.91
C THR A 99 3.99 -15.00 -2.03
N LEU A 100 4.71 -15.22 -3.12
CA LEU A 100 4.55 -14.47 -4.35
C LEU A 100 3.74 -15.30 -5.33
N GLN A 101 2.71 -14.70 -5.92
CA GLN A 101 1.87 -15.35 -6.90
C GLN A 101 1.76 -14.49 -8.16
N LEU A 102 1.57 -15.14 -9.29
CA LEU A 102 1.36 -14.45 -10.55
C LEU A 102 -0.05 -13.87 -10.63
N GLN A 103 -0.12 -12.64 -11.10
CA GLN A 103 -1.39 -11.95 -11.34
C GLN A 103 -1.75 -12.08 -12.81
N GLY A 104 -2.49 -13.12 -13.15
CA GLY A 104 -2.87 -13.41 -14.53
C GLY A 104 -1.70 -13.87 -15.38
N ILE A 105 -1.75 -13.54 -16.67
CA ILE A 105 -0.77 -13.97 -17.67
C ILE A 105 0.27 -12.89 -17.99
N THR A 106 0.21 -11.75 -17.32
CA THR A 106 1.04 -10.58 -17.64
C THR A 106 2.46 -10.69 -17.10
N GLY A 107 2.75 -11.66 -16.24
CA GLY A 107 4.04 -11.79 -15.57
C GLY A 107 4.18 -10.94 -14.31
N LEU A 108 3.18 -10.13 -13.99
CA LEU A 108 3.15 -9.36 -12.75
C LEU A 108 2.87 -10.28 -11.57
N LYS A 109 3.49 -9.97 -10.44
CA LYS A 109 3.30 -10.73 -9.21
C LYS A 109 2.67 -9.86 -8.14
N PHE A 110 2.04 -10.50 -7.18
CA PHE A 110 1.52 -9.85 -5.98
C PHE A 110 1.91 -10.68 -4.75
N VAL A 111 1.80 -10.04 -3.59
CA VAL A 111 2.09 -10.70 -2.32
C VAL A 111 0.80 -11.33 -1.80
N GLN A 112 0.83 -12.63 -1.53
CA GLN A 112 -0.28 -13.35 -0.93
C GLN A 112 0.08 -13.72 0.50
N LEU A 113 -0.75 -13.30 1.46
CA LEU A 113 -0.63 -13.69 2.85
C LEU A 113 -1.58 -14.84 3.14
N GLN A 114 -1.09 -15.85 3.80
CA GLN A 114 -1.85 -17.05 4.15
C GLN A 114 -1.55 -17.44 5.59
N GLY A 115 -2.36 -18.33 6.12
CA GLY A 115 -2.25 -18.75 7.51
C GLY A 115 -3.10 -17.88 8.42
N GLY A 116 -2.80 -17.88 9.71
CA GLY A 116 -3.56 -17.11 10.69
C GLY A 116 -4.62 -17.94 11.40
N SER A 117 -4.19 -18.90 12.21
CA SER A 117 -5.13 -19.68 13.02
C SER A 117 -5.69 -18.85 14.16
N LYS A 118 -6.89 -19.19 14.64
CA LYS A 118 -7.53 -18.50 15.75
C LYS A 118 -6.73 -18.52 17.04
N ASN A 119 -5.88 -19.55 17.20
CA ASN A 119 -5.09 -19.75 18.41
C ASN A 119 -3.73 -19.03 18.35
N SER A 120 -3.36 -18.47 17.21
CA SER A 120 -2.15 -17.70 17.06
C SER A 120 -2.30 -16.29 17.59
N LYS A 121 -1.25 -15.77 18.19
CA LYS A 121 -1.18 -14.38 18.63
C LYS A 121 -0.99 -13.45 17.46
N ASP A 122 -1.44 -12.23 17.61
CA ASP A 122 -1.19 -11.19 16.60
C ASP A 122 0.30 -10.89 16.51
N LEU A 123 0.78 -10.68 15.28
CA LEU A 123 2.16 -10.31 15.04
C LEU A 123 2.36 -8.84 15.46
N VAL A 124 3.20 -8.63 16.45
CA VAL A 124 3.45 -7.31 17.04
C VAL A 124 4.90 -6.93 16.81
N SER A 125 5.13 -5.63 16.59
CA SER A 125 6.49 -5.13 16.47
C SER A 125 7.21 -5.20 17.82
N MET A 126 8.42 -5.73 17.81
CA MET A 126 9.27 -5.76 18.99
C MET A 126 10.36 -4.69 18.90
N GLN A 127 10.49 -3.87 19.94
CA GLN A 127 11.60 -2.93 20.14
C GLN A 127 11.85 -1.98 18.96
N GLY A 128 10.80 -1.42 18.40
CA GLY A 128 10.93 -0.40 17.34
C GLY A 128 11.32 -0.92 15.98
N LYS A 129 11.44 -2.22 15.81
CA LYS A 129 11.64 -2.86 14.50
C LYS A 129 10.30 -3.30 13.92
N LEU A 130 10.17 -3.23 12.60
CA LEU A 130 8.98 -3.72 11.93
C LEU A 130 8.89 -5.24 12.08
N PRO A 131 7.70 -5.81 12.33
CA PRO A 131 7.57 -7.26 12.38
C PRO A 131 7.84 -7.87 11.02
N VAL A 132 8.50 -9.01 11.02
CA VAL A 132 8.88 -9.74 9.81
C VAL A 132 7.90 -10.88 9.60
N ILE A 133 7.28 -10.92 8.42
CA ILE A 133 6.38 -12.00 8.03
C ILE A 133 7.24 -13.08 7.35
N PRO A 134 7.18 -14.34 7.79
CA PRO A 134 7.93 -15.41 7.13
C PRO A 134 7.52 -15.57 5.68
N PHE A 135 8.50 -15.85 4.83
CA PHE A 135 8.26 -16.09 3.40
C PHE A 135 8.35 -17.60 3.14
N LYS A 136 7.37 -18.12 2.42
CA LYS A 136 7.37 -19.50 1.93
C LYS A 136 7.38 -19.51 0.42
N GLU A 137 8.10 -20.44 -0.15
CA GLU A 137 8.18 -20.60 -1.60
C GLU A 137 6.79 -20.91 -2.19
N SER A 138 6.53 -20.31 -3.34
CA SER A 138 5.32 -20.64 -4.09
C SER A 138 5.45 -22.03 -4.69
N PHE A 139 4.52 -22.91 -4.38
CA PHE A 139 4.50 -24.26 -4.92
C PHE A 139 4.10 -24.33 -6.40
N LEU A 140 3.72 -23.22 -6.96
CA LEU A 140 3.35 -23.14 -8.38
C LEU A 140 4.52 -22.57 -9.16
N ALA A 141 5.47 -23.44 -9.42
CA ALA A 141 6.51 -23.13 -10.39
C ALA A 141 5.97 -23.40 -11.79
#